data_8f615e432f633d50af89f6914795087d
#
_entry.id   8f615e432f633d50af89f6914795087d
#
_cell.length_a   1.000
_cell.length_b   1.000
_cell.length_c   1.000
_cell.angle_alpha   90.00
_cell.angle_beta   90.00
_cell.angle_gamma   90.00
#
_symmetry.space_group_name_H-M   'P 1'
#
loop_
_entity.id
_entity.type
_entity.pdbx_description
1 polymer ?
#
loop_
_entity_poly.entity_id
_entity_poly.type
_entity_poly.pdbx_seq_one_letter_code
_entity_poly.pdbx_strand_id
1 'polypeptide(L)'
;SLVNIRPVVAAIREFIGSSPLSQFMDQNNPLSELTHKRRLSALGPGGLSRDRAGFEVRDVHYTHYGRLCPIETPEGSNIGLISYLASFAKINKYGFIEAPYRRVDKGTGVVTDEVVYMPADVEDEYIVAQANEPLDENNCFVRPRVSGRHRNDIQEFAREQVDFMDVSPRMMVSVATACIPFLENDDCNRALMGSNMQRQAVPLMVTQRSLVATGMEYKAATDSGVCVLAAHDGTVESVDADKVVVRLEDGSADTYELIKFMRSNQGTCVNQRPAVYVGDVVKKGDVLADGPATKDGEISLGKNALIGFMTWEGYNYEDAVLLNEKLVREDIYTSIHIEEYESEARDTKLGPEEVTRDIPNVGDDSLKDLDDRGIIRIGAEVKTGDILVGKVTPKGET
;
A
#
# COMPACT_ATOMS: atom_id res chain seq x y z
N SER A 1 3.34 39.84 12.68
CA SER A 1 3.06 39.31 11.35
C SER A 1 2.00 40.16 10.67
N LEU A 2 2.20 40.48 9.41
CA LEU A 2 1.28 41.32 8.63
C LEU A 2 0.04 40.55 8.12
N VAL A 3 0.08 39.23 8.16
CA VAL A 3 -0.96 38.36 7.65
C VAL A 3 -1.61 37.59 8.79
N ASN A 4 -2.96 37.63 8.84
CA ASN A 4 -3.70 36.78 9.77
C ASN A 4 -3.76 35.34 9.25
N ILE A 5 -3.18 34.39 9.96
CA ILE A 5 -3.12 32.97 9.57
C ILE A 5 -4.43 32.21 9.81
N ARG A 6 -5.34 32.72 10.65
CA ARG A 6 -6.57 32.02 11.04
C ARG A 6 -7.48 31.67 9.86
N PRO A 7 -7.78 32.57 8.90
CA PRO A 7 -8.59 32.23 7.73
C PRO A 7 -7.93 31.15 6.85
N VAL A 8 -6.61 31.18 6.71
CA VAL A 8 -5.85 30.19 5.93
C VAL A 8 -5.93 28.82 6.59
N VAL A 9 -5.70 28.76 7.90
CA VAL A 9 -5.81 27.51 8.67
C VAL A 9 -7.24 26.97 8.63
N ALA A 10 -8.25 27.82 8.73
CA ALA A 10 -9.67 27.43 8.65
C ALA A 10 -10.01 26.81 7.28
N ALA A 11 -9.55 27.42 6.19
CA ALA A 11 -9.76 26.91 4.83
C ALA A 11 -9.09 25.54 4.60
N ILE A 12 -7.87 25.36 5.10
CA ILE A 12 -7.14 24.08 5.02
C ILE A 12 -7.86 22.99 5.83
N ARG A 13 -8.30 23.31 7.06
CA ARG A 13 -9.04 22.37 7.91
C ARG A 13 -10.39 21.98 7.31
N GLU A 14 -11.10 22.92 6.71
CA GLU A 14 -12.36 22.65 6.03
C GLU A 14 -12.15 21.71 4.85
N PHE A 15 -11.13 21.96 4.01
CA PHE A 15 -10.81 21.08 2.89
C PHE A 15 -10.46 19.65 3.36
N ILE A 16 -9.56 19.52 4.33
CA ILE A 16 -9.13 18.21 4.85
C ILE A 16 -10.28 17.46 5.52
N GLY A 17 -11.18 18.16 6.20
CA GLY A 17 -12.27 17.54 6.96
C GLY A 17 -13.52 17.21 6.15
N SER A 18 -13.81 17.93 5.06
CA SER A 18 -15.09 17.84 4.35
C SER A 18 -15.00 17.44 2.88
N SER A 19 -13.82 17.51 2.25
CA SER A 19 -13.68 17.12 0.86
C SER A 19 -13.82 15.60 0.69
N PRO A 20 -14.63 15.13 -0.31
CA PRO A 20 -14.72 13.70 -0.64
C PRO A 20 -13.40 13.08 -1.12
N LEU A 21 -12.45 13.89 -1.56
CA LEU A 21 -11.12 13.45 -2.01
C LEU A 21 -10.13 13.29 -0.86
N SER A 22 -10.39 13.94 0.28
CA SER A 22 -9.63 13.73 1.51
C SER A 22 -10.25 12.56 2.28
N GLN A 23 -9.58 11.42 2.27
CA GLN A 23 -10.07 10.17 2.81
C GLN A 23 -9.18 9.67 3.94
N PHE A 24 -9.77 8.92 4.86
CA PHE A 24 -9.04 8.19 5.87
C PHE A 24 -8.19 7.11 5.21
N MET A 25 -6.87 7.16 5.43
CA MET A 25 -5.93 6.28 4.72
C MET A 25 -6.16 4.81 5.06
N ASP A 26 -6.22 3.97 4.02
CA ASP A 26 -6.23 2.52 4.16
C ASP A 26 -4.81 2.07 4.54
N GLN A 27 -4.66 1.55 5.75
CA GLN A 27 -3.37 1.27 6.40
C GLN A 27 -3.29 -0.17 6.92
N ASN A 28 -3.98 -1.12 6.30
CA ASN A 28 -3.88 -2.53 6.67
C ASN A 28 -2.46 -3.07 6.54
N ASN A 29 -1.80 -2.76 5.43
CA ASN A 29 -0.44 -3.16 5.11
C ASN A 29 0.24 -2.10 4.24
N PRO A 30 1.55 -2.16 4.01
CA PRO A 30 2.26 -1.18 3.19
C PRO A 30 1.71 -1.03 1.77
N LEU A 31 1.27 -2.14 1.18
CA LEU A 31 0.72 -2.13 -0.17
C LEU A 31 -0.60 -1.37 -0.23
N SER A 32 -1.46 -1.48 0.79
CA SER A 32 -2.72 -0.73 0.86
C SER A 32 -2.50 0.78 1.00
N GLU A 33 -1.51 1.20 1.78
CA GLU A 33 -1.10 2.60 1.87
C GLU A 33 -0.63 3.14 0.52
N LEU A 34 0.28 2.43 -0.13
CA LEU A 34 0.87 2.82 -1.40
C LEU A 34 -0.19 2.93 -2.50
N THR A 35 -1.08 1.94 -2.60
CA THR A 35 -2.15 1.93 -3.59
C THR A 35 -3.19 3.02 -3.31
N HIS A 36 -3.51 3.32 -2.07
CA HIS A 36 -4.41 4.42 -1.72
C HIS A 36 -3.87 5.77 -2.17
N LYS A 37 -2.56 6.01 -2.00
CA LYS A 37 -1.89 7.24 -2.47
C LYS A 37 -1.87 7.38 -3.99
N ARG A 38 -2.01 6.28 -4.73
CA ARG A 38 -2.01 6.23 -6.19
C ARG A 38 -3.41 6.04 -6.80
N ARG A 39 -4.44 6.19 -6.00
CA ARG A 39 -5.84 6.06 -6.43
C ARG A 39 -6.29 7.27 -7.22
N LEU A 40 -7.02 7.01 -8.31
CA LEU A 40 -7.63 8.01 -9.17
C LEU A 40 -9.15 7.82 -9.13
N SER A 41 -9.88 8.89 -8.85
CA SER A 41 -11.35 8.86 -8.74
C SER A 41 -11.98 9.72 -9.82
N ALA A 42 -12.99 9.20 -10.50
CA ALA A 42 -13.85 9.96 -11.39
C ALA A 42 -14.97 10.68 -10.65
N LEU A 43 -15.14 10.40 -9.34
CA LEU A 43 -16.17 10.95 -8.48
C LEU A 43 -15.66 12.21 -7.75
N GLY A 44 -16.58 12.98 -7.17
CA GLY A 44 -16.26 14.12 -6.33
C GLY A 44 -16.51 15.47 -7.02
N PRO A 45 -16.01 16.57 -6.45
CA PRO A 45 -16.20 17.91 -6.98
C PRO A 45 -15.64 18.06 -8.40
N GLY A 46 -16.48 18.46 -9.35
CA GLY A 46 -16.12 18.56 -10.77
C GLY A 46 -16.10 17.25 -11.52
N GLY A 47 -16.41 16.13 -10.88
CA GLY A 47 -16.46 14.80 -11.47
C GLY A 47 -17.87 14.29 -11.75
N LEU A 48 -17.97 12.97 -11.95
CA LEU A 48 -19.22 12.27 -12.24
C LEU A 48 -19.96 11.90 -10.95
N SER A 49 -21.26 11.62 -11.08
CA SER A 49 -22.03 10.94 -10.04
C SER A 49 -22.25 9.47 -10.47
N ARG A 50 -22.37 8.57 -9.49
CA ARG A 50 -22.58 7.12 -9.76
C ARG A 50 -23.80 6.86 -10.64
N ASP A 51 -24.88 7.58 -10.41
CA ASP A 51 -26.15 7.39 -11.10
C ASP A 51 -26.11 7.87 -12.56
N ARG A 52 -25.18 8.76 -12.90
CA ARG A 52 -25.00 9.30 -14.25
C ARG A 52 -23.89 8.62 -15.03
N ALA A 53 -23.12 7.76 -14.39
CA ALA A 53 -22.02 7.04 -15.04
C ALA A 53 -22.55 5.80 -15.76
N GLY A 54 -22.57 5.85 -17.09
CA GLY A 54 -22.87 4.72 -17.96
C GLY A 54 -21.67 3.80 -18.17
N PHE A 55 -21.83 2.81 -19.05
CA PHE A 55 -20.76 1.85 -19.38
C PHE A 55 -19.55 2.52 -20.05
N GLU A 56 -19.77 3.52 -20.88
CA GLU A 56 -18.72 4.17 -21.66
C GLU A 56 -17.60 4.77 -20.77
N VAL A 57 -17.97 5.40 -19.67
CA VAL A 57 -16.99 6.01 -18.73
C VAL A 57 -16.31 4.99 -17.82
N ARG A 58 -16.84 3.76 -17.76
CA ARG A 58 -16.31 2.65 -16.96
C ARG A 58 -15.42 1.70 -17.75
N ASP A 59 -15.42 1.82 -19.08
CA ASP A 59 -14.67 0.97 -19.98
C ASP A 59 -13.17 1.30 -19.97
N VAL A 60 -12.37 0.33 -20.38
CA VAL A 60 -10.94 0.52 -20.61
C VAL A 60 -10.75 1.07 -22.03
N HIS A 61 -10.17 2.26 -22.12
CA HIS A 61 -9.84 2.91 -23.38
C HIS A 61 -8.38 2.63 -23.77
N TYR A 62 -8.04 2.64 -25.03
CA TYR A 62 -6.64 2.40 -25.47
C TYR A 62 -5.63 3.38 -24.87
N THR A 63 -6.07 4.59 -24.55
CA THR A 63 -5.22 5.62 -23.90
C THR A 63 -4.88 5.30 -22.44
N HIS A 64 -5.52 4.29 -21.83
CA HIS A 64 -5.19 3.78 -20.50
C HIS A 64 -3.83 3.08 -20.47
N TYR A 65 -3.35 2.62 -21.60
CA TYR A 65 -2.09 1.87 -21.67
C TYR A 65 -0.93 2.67 -21.08
N GLY A 66 -0.25 2.08 -20.09
CA GLY A 66 0.85 2.72 -19.36
C GLY A 66 0.46 3.86 -18.42
N ARG A 67 -0.83 4.20 -18.31
CA ARG A 67 -1.35 5.30 -17.48
C ARG A 67 -2.26 4.83 -16.37
N LEU A 68 -3.29 4.08 -16.70
CA LEU A 68 -4.25 3.51 -15.75
C LEU A 68 -4.20 1.99 -15.82
N CYS A 69 -4.19 1.34 -14.66
CA CYS A 69 -4.25 -0.12 -14.61
C CYS A 69 -5.61 -0.62 -15.12
N PRO A 70 -5.64 -1.54 -16.09
CA PRO A 70 -6.89 -2.08 -16.62
C PRO A 70 -7.53 -3.15 -15.72
N ILE A 71 -6.82 -3.62 -14.72
CA ILE A 71 -7.19 -4.76 -13.87
C ILE A 71 -7.65 -4.30 -12.49
N GLU A 72 -6.86 -3.48 -11.82
CA GLU A 72 -7.16 -3.02 -10.45
C GLU A 72 -8.25 -1.96 -10.47
N THR A 73 -9.46 -2.34 -10.05
CA THR A 73 -10.62 -1.47 -9.88
C THR A 73 -11.53 -2.10 -8.82
N PRO A 74 -12.33 -1.33 -8.07
CA PRO A 74 -13.30 -1.90 -7.15
C PRO A 74 -14.31 -2.80 -7.85
N GLU A 75 -14.81 -3.80 -7.16
CA GLU A 75 -15.99 -4.55 -7.53
C GLU A 75 -17.26 -3.81 -7.09
N GLY A 76 -18.34 -3.92 -7.85
CA GLY A 76 -19.62 -3.33 -7.50
C GLY A 76 -19.89 -1.98 -8.17
N SER A 77 -20.58 -1.08 -7.47
CA SER A 77 -21.09 0.18 -8.03
C SER A 77 -20.03 1.16 -8.54
N ASN A 78 -18.83 1.08 -8.03
CA ASN A 78 -17.71 1.96 -8.39
C ASN A 78 -16.78 1.37 -9.45
N ILE A 79 -17.12 0.24 -10.04
CA ILE A 79 -16.28 -0.39 -11.08
C ILE A 79 -16.01 0.58 -12.22
N GLY A 80 -14.74 0.71 -12.59
CA GLY A 80 -14.30 1.61 -13.66
C GLY A 80 -14.27 3.10 -13.29
N LEU A 81 -14.95 3.53 -12.22
CA LEU A 81 -14.94 4.93 -11.75
C LEU A 81 -13.77 5.22 -10.81
N ILE A 82 -13.29 4.22 -10.13
CA ILE A 82 -12.08 4.28 -9.32
C ILE A 82 -11.02 3.45 -10.02
N SER A 83 -9.89 4.07 -10.32
CA SER A 83 -8.77 3.44 -11.00
C SER A 83 -7.48 3.70 -10.23
N TYR A 84 -6.41 3.04 -10.64
CA TYR A 84 -5.11 3.16 -10.01
C TYR A 84 -4.05 3.50 -11.05
N LEU A 85 -3.15 4.40 -10.68
CA LEU A 85 -2.06 4.83 -11.55
C LEU A 85 -1.15 3.63 -11.89
N ALA A 86 -0.81 3.48 -13.15
CA ALA A 86 0.12 2.44 -13.59
C ALA A 86 1.52 2.64 -12.97
N SER A 87 2.28 1.57 -12.85
CA SER A 87 3.54 1.54 -12.07
C SER A 87 4.57 2.58 -12.51
N PHE A 88 4.70 2.86 -13.80
CA PHE A 88 5.66 3.84 -14.33
C PHE A 88 5.05 5.19 -14.67
N ALA A 89 3.75 5.35 -14.57
CA ALA A 89 3.05 6.58 -14.91
C ALA A 89 3.29 7.69 -13.86
N LYS A 90 3.22 8.92 -14.32
CA LYS A 90 3.24 10.10 -13.45
C LYS A 90 2.23 11.14 -13.93
N ILE A 91 1.89 12.08 -13.07
CA ILE A 91 0.99 13.18 -13.36
C ILE A 91 1.85 14.43 -13.66
N ASN A 92 1.59 15.08 -14.80
CA ASN A 92 2.31 16.29 -15.18
C ASN A 92 1.77 17.53 -14.44
N LYS A 93 2.42 18.68 -14.68
CA LYS A 93 2.03 19.96 -14.06
C LYS A 93 0.63 20.46 -14.44
N TYR A 94 0.05 19.94 -15.52
CA TYR A 94 -1.30 20.28 -15.98
C TYR A 94 -2.38 19.32 -15.46
N GLY A 95 -1.98 18.25 -14.75
CA GLY A 95 -2.89 17.24 -14.24
C GLY A 95 -3.16 16.06 -15.17
N PHE A 96 -2.48 15.98 -16.34
CA PHE A 96 -2.59 14.83 -17.23
C PHE A 96 -1.62 13.72 -16.86
N ILE A 97 -2.03 12.47 -17.11
CA ILE A 97 -1.21 11.30 -16.83
C ILE A 97 -0.28 11.04 -18.00
N GLU A 98 1.01 10.93 -17.73
CA GLU A 98 2.05 10.64 -18.69
C GLU A 98 2.63 9.24 -18.50
N ALA A 99 2.94 8.58 -19.62
CA ALA A 99 3.64 7.31 -19.64
C ALA A 99 5.05 7.47 -20.21
N PRO A 100 6.03 6.68 -19.74
CA PRO A 100 7.40 6.75 -20.23
C PRO A 100 7.59 5.88 -21.46
N TYR A 101 8.38 6.37 -22.42
CA TYR A 101 8.78 5.63 -23.61
C TYR A 101 10.23 5.91 -23.94
N ARG A 102 10.92 4.91 -24.50
CA ARG A 102 12.29 5.04 -24.99
C ARG A 102 12.28 5.60 -26.42
N ARG A 103 13.07 6.62 -26.66
CA ARG A 103 13.18 7.21 -28.01
C ARG A 103 13.97 6.29 -28.95
N VAL A 104 13.49 6.14 -30.17
CA VAL A 104 14.19 5.46 -31.25
C VAL A 104 14.80 6.52 -32.19
N ASP A 105 16.11 6.47 -32.41
CA ASP A 105 16.78 7.33 -33.39
C ASP A 105 16.52 6.80 -34.81
N LYS A 106 15.73 7.54 -35.56
CA LYS A 106 15.38 7.18 -36.96
C LYS A 106 16.56 7.18 -37.91
N GLY A 107 17.60 7.94 -37.59
CA GLY A 107 18.79 8.01 -38.44
C GLY A 107 19.63 6.74 -38.38
N THR A 108 19.77 6.16 -37.20
CA THR A 108 20.59 4.97 -36.95
C THR A 108 19.76 3.71 -36.68
N GLY A 109 18.46 3.86 -36.38
CA GLY A 109 17.57 2.76 -35.98
C GLY A 109 17.87 2.23 -34.57
N VAL A 110 18.63 2.95 -33.75
CA VAL A 110 19.01 2.57 -32.40
C VAL A 110 17.93 2.98 -31.41
N VAL A 111 17.51 2.07 -30.54
CA VAL A 111 16.68 2.38 -29.39
C VAL A 111 17.58 2.99 -28.31
N THR A 112 17.40 4.26 -28.03
CA THR A 112 18.23 5.01 -27.06
C THR A 112 17.76 4.77 -25.63
N ASP A 113 18.59 5.12 -24.66
CA ASP A 113 18.23 5.11 -23.23
C ASP A 113 17.52 6.41 -22.80
N GLU A 114 17.26 7.34 -23.73
CA GLU A 114 16.49 8.54 -23.45
C GLU A 114 15.02 8.18 -23.23
N VAL A 115 14.54 8.44 -22.04
CA VAL A 115 13.15 8.20 -21.65
C VAL A 115 12.37 9.51 -21.74
N VAL A 116 11.31 9.49 -22.53
CA VAL A 116 10.40 10.63 -22.72
C VAL A 116 9.05 10.30 -22.13
N TYR A 117 8.58 11.16 -21.24
CA TYR A 117 7.22 11.07 -20.70
C TYR A 117 6.28 11.88 -21.58
N MET A 118 5.20 11.25 -22.02
CA MET A 118 4.22 11.93 -22.86
C MET A 118 2.78 11.55 -22.51
N PRO A 119 1.85 12.54 -22.57
CA PRO A 119 0.42 12.29 -22.43
C PRO A 119 -0.13 11.58 -23.66
N ALA A 120 -1.37 11.11 -23.57
CA ALA A 120 -1.99 10.29 -24.62
C ALA A 120 -2.16 11.00 -25.98
N ASP A 121 -2.47 12.29 -25.96
CA ASP A 121 -2.62 13.11 -27.16
C ASP A 121 -1.31 13.21 -27.98
N VAL A 122 -0.19 13.35 -27.31
CA VAL A 122 1.13 13.37 -27.94
C VAL A 122 1.52 11.97 -28.43
N GLU A 123 1.26 10.93 -27.66
CA GLU A 123 1.52 9.54 -28.04
C GLU A 123 0.76 9.12 -29.32
N ASP A 124 -0.45 9.63 -29.51
CA ASP A 124 -1.28 9.33 -30.68
C ASP A 124 -0.64 9.70 -32.04
N GLU A 125 0.34 10.57 -32.03
CA GLU A 125 1.07 10.99 -33.23
C GLU A 125 2.20 10.03 -33.62
N TYR A 126 2.59 9.12 -32.71
CA TYR A 126 3.78 8.28 -32.86
C TYR A 126 3.41 6.78 -32.94
N ILE A 127 4.32 6.02 -33.55
CA ILE A 127 4.29 4.56 -33.57
C ILE A 127 5.20 4.07 -32.45
N VAL A 128 4.63 3.26 -31.56
CA VAL A 128 5.33 2.74 -30.37
C VAL A 128 5.48 1.24 -30.48
N ALA A 129 6.72 0.75 -30.46
CA ALA A 129 7.00 -0.70 -30.41
C ALA A 129 6.77 -1.28 -29.02
N GLN A 130 6.43 -2.57 -28.96
CA GLN A 130 6.28 -3.29 -27.70
C GLN A 130 7.64 -3.54 -27.04
N ALA A 131 7.66 -3.57 -25.72
CA ALA A 131 8.88 -3.75 -24.93
C ALA A 131 9.56 -5.13 -25.11
N ASN A 132 8.82 -6.14 -25.55
CA ASN A 132 9.31 -7.50 -25.75
C ASN A 132 9.92 -7.74 -27.13
N GLU A 133 9.97 -6.74 -28.01
CA GLU A 133 10.66 -6.88 -29.31
C GLU A 133 12.16 -7.12 -29.10
N PRO A 134 12.74 -8.14 -29.74
CA PRO A 134 14.15 -8.42 -29.59
C PRO A 134 15.02 -7.32 -30.18
N LEU A 135 16.04 -6.94 -29.41
CA LEU A 135 17.08 -5.98 -29.83
C LEU A 135 18.41 -6.72 -29.97
N ASP A 136 19.25 -6.26 -30.90
CA ASP A 136 20.61 -6.75 -31.03
C ASP A 136 21.58 -6.12 -30.01
N GLU A 137 22.86 -6.45 -30.09
CA GLU A 137 23.90 -5.91 -29.20
C GLU A 137 24.06 -4.38 -29.31
N ASN A 138 23.62 -3.79 -30.44
CA ASN A 138 23.65 -2.35 -30.69
C ASN A 138 22.32 -1.66 -30.35
N ASN A 139 21.39 -2.35 -29.71
CA ASN A 139 20.03 -1.87 -29.41
C ASN A 139 19.20 -1.53 -30.67
N CYS A 140 19.43 -2.20 -31.77
CA CYS A 140 18.60 -2.09 -32.96
C CYS A 140 17.59 -3.25 -33.03
N PHE A 141 16.45 -3.00 -33.69
CA PHE A 141 15.46 -4.06 -33.90
C PHE A 141 16.03 -5.16 -34.82
N VAL A 142 15.93 -6.39 -34.37
CA VAL A 142 16.40 -7.57 -35.11
C VAL A 142 15.49 -7.89 -36.29
N ARG A 143 14.19 -7.74 -36.09
CA ARG A 143 13.19 -8.04 -37.12
C ARG A 143 12.98 -6.85 -38.03
N PRO A 144 12.79 -7.05 -39.38
CA PRO A 144 12.47 -5.96 -40.30
C PRO A 144 11.08 -5.37 -40.06
N ARG A 145 10.18 -6.16 -39.51
CA ARG A 145 8.84 -5.73 -39.05
C ARG A 145 8.70 -5.99 -37.57
N VAL A 146 8.28 -4.99 -36.83
CA VAL A 146 8.12 -5.03 -35.36
C VAL A 146 6.68 -4.83 -34.97
N SER A 147 6.24 -5.57 -33.96
CA SER A 147 4.94 -5.36 -33.35
C SER A 147 4.88 -4.02 -32.64
N GLY A 148 3.90 -3.25 -32.97
CA GLY A 148 3.72 -1.92 -32.40
C GLY A 148 2.26 -1.49 -32.42
N ARG A 149 2.01 -0.31 -31.87
CA ARG A 149 0.69 0.30 -31.86
C ARG A 149 0.76 1.74 -32.35
N HIS A 150 -0.27 2.13 -33.03
CA HIS A 150 -0.53 3.51 -33.40
C HIS A 150 -2.00 3.79 -33.09
N ARG A 151 -2.25 4.68 -32.13
CA ARG A 151 -3.59 4.90 -31.58
C ARG A 151 -4.21 3.59 -31.06
N ASN A 152 -5.37 3.19 -31.59
CA ASN A 152 -6.04 1.95 -31.22
C ASN A 152 -5.61 0.73 -32.05
N ASP A 153 -4.83 0.93 -33.12
CA ASP A 153 -4.41 -0.13 -34.02
C ASP A 153 -3.13 -0.80 -33.53
N ILE A 154 -3.18 -2.13 -33.38
CA ILE A 154 -2.06 -2.98 -33.06
C ILE A 154 -1.71 -3.80 -34.30
N GLN A 155 -0.54 -3.55 -34.87
CA GLN A 155 -0.10 -4.24 -36.08
C GLN A 155 1.43 -4.27 -36.16
N GLU A 156 1.93 -4.92 -37.20
CA GLU A 156 3.37 -4.90 -37.51
C GLU A 156 3.70 -3.71 -38.38
N PHE A 157 4.68 -2.93 -37.95
CA PHE A 157 5.23 -1.78 -38.67
C PHE A 157 6.65 -2.09 -39.17
N ALA A 158 7.08 -1.45 -40.23
CA ALA A 158 8.47 -1.47 -40.61
C ALA A 158 9.34 -0.81 -39.50
N ARG A 159 10.48 -1.41 -39.18
CA ARG A 159 11.33 -0.91 -38.06
C ARG A 159 11.77 0.54 -38.23
N GLU A 160 11.86 1.04 -39.48
CA GLU A 160 12.21 2.42 -39.79
C GLU A 160 11.10 3.43 -39.47
N GLN A 161 9.87 2.95 -39.31
CA GLN A 161 8.71 3.79 -38.99
C GLN A 161 8.52 4.00 -37.50
N VAL A 162 9.14 3.17 -36.65
CA VAL A 162 8.95 3.18 -35.19
C VAL A 162 9.61 4.42 -34.58
N ASP A 163 8.85 5.17 -33.81
CA ASP A 163 9.30 6.41 -33.15
C ASP A 163 9.79 6.18 -31.71
N PHE A 164 9.11 5.31 -31.00
CA PHE A 164 9.36 5.00 -29.58
C PHE A 164 9.20 3.50 -29.31
N MET A 165 9.72 3.09 -28.17
CA MET A 165 9.57 1.73 -27.63
C MET A 165 9.13 1.80 -26.18
N ASP A 166 8.26 0.89 -25.73
CA ASP A 166 7.89 0.77 -24.35
C ASP A 166 9.11 0.48 -23.47
N VAL A 167 9.15 1.05 -22.27
CA VAL A 167 10.27 0.83 -21.33
C VAL A 167 10.25 -0.54 -20.70
N SER A 168 9.04 -1.09 -20.44
CA SER A 168 8.85 -2.40 -19.80
C SER A 168 7.45 -2.96 -20.11
N PRO A 169 7.31 -4.28 -20.24
CA PRO A 169 5.98 -4.91 -20.32
C PRO A 169 5.11 -4.68 -19.07
N ARG A 170 5.74 -4.40 -17.92
CA ARG A 170 5.07 -4.17 -16.63
C ARG A 170 4.43 -2.78 -16.51
N MET A 171 4.70 -1.88 -17.44
CA MET A 171 4.22 -0.51 -17.36
C MET A 171 2.70 -0.37 -17.46
N MET A 172 1.99 -1.37 -17.94
CA MET A 172 0.55 -1.31 -18.13
C MET A 172 -0.27 -1.56 -16.87
N VAL A 173 0.31 -2.11 -15.82
CA VAL A 173 -0.39 -2.51 -14.59
C VAL A 173 0.02 -1.64 -13.40
N SER A 174 -0.86 -1.59 -12.38
CA SER A 174 -0.57 -0.91 -11.11
C SER A 174 0.44 -1.69 -10.27
N VAL A 175 0.91 -1.08 -9.18
CA VAL A 175 1.87 -1.71 -8.26
C VAL A 175 1.31 -3.00 -7.65
N ALA A 176 0.06 -2.99 -7.17
CA ALA A 176 -0.56 -4.18 -6.58
C ALA A 176 -0.70 -5.32 -7.60
N THR A 177 -1.16 -5.02 -8.80
CA THR A 177 -1.28 -6.01 -9.88
C THR A 177 0.09 -6.52 -10.33
N ALA A 178 1.12 -5.67 -10.32
CA ALA A 178 2.48 -6.07 -10.67
C ALA A 178 3.12 -7.03 -9.65
N CYS A 179 2.58 -7.13 -8.45
CA CYS A 179 3.01 -8.10 -7.43
C CYS A 179 2.43 -9.52 -7.64
N ILE A 180 1.52 -9.72 -8.58
CA ILE A 180 0.92 -11.02 -8.86
C ILE A 180 1.87 -11.82 -9.76
N PRO A 181 2.43 -12.95 -9.27
CA PRO A 181 3.26 -13.80 -10.11
C PRO A 181 2.41 -14.55 -11.13
N PHE A 182 2.96 -14.77 -12.34
CA PHE A 182 2.25 -15.42 -13.46
C PHE A 182 0.92 -14.76 -13.85
N LEU A 183 0.86 -13.44 -13.75
CA LEU A 183 -0.33 -12.66 -14.08
C LEU A 183 -0.86 -12.94 -15.49
N GLU A 184 0.04 -13.17 -16.45
CA GLU A 184 -0.28 -13.47 -17.85
C GLU A 184 -1.06 -14.77 -18.03
N ASN A 185 -1.04 -15.66 -17.07
CA ASN A 185 -1.77 -16.94 -17.08
C ASN A 185 -3.11 -16.87 -16.37
N ASP A 186 -3.41 -15.74 -15.70
CA ASP A 186 -4.64 -15.56 -14.94
C ASP A 186 -5.73 -14.90 -15.79
N ASP A 187 -6.98 -15.30 -15.55
CA ASP A 187 -8.12 -14.58 -16.06
C ASP A 187 -8.22 -13.17 -15.44
N CYS A 188 -8.59 -12.19 -16.25
CA CYS A 188 -8.70 -10.79 -15.85
C CYS A 188 -9.60 -10.59 -14.61
N ASN A 189 -10.74 -11.29 -14.54
CA ASN A 189 -11.66 -11.21 -13.41
C ASN A 189 -10.99 -11.67 -12.10
N ARG A 190 -10.21 -12.76 -12.15
CA ARG A 190 -9.53 -13.30 -10.99
C ARG A 190 -8.31 -12.46 -10.60
N ALA A 191 -7.62 -11.88 -11.55
CA ALA A 191 -6.54 -10.92 -11.30
C ALA A 191 -7.06 -9.66 -10.58
N LEU A 192 -8.23 -9.15 -10.96
CA LEU A 192 -8.91 -8.05 -10.29
C LEU A 192 -9.21 -8.39 -8.82
N MET A 193 -9.79 -9.54 -8.57
CA MET A 193 -10.10 -10.01 -7.22
C MET A 193 -8.83 -10.17 -6.37
N GLY A 194 -7.80 -10.81 -6.92
CA GLY A 194 -6.49 -11.00 -6.25
C GLY A 194 -5.79 -9.69 -5.93
N SER A 195 -5.79 -8.75 -6.85
CA SER A 195 -5.24 -7.42 -6.67
C SER A 195 -5.94 -6.66 -5.53
N ASN A 196 -7.28 -6.73 -5.47
CA ASN A 196 -8.06 -6.13 -4.38
C ASN A 196 -7.83 -6.83 -3.04
N MET A 197 -7.71 -8.17 -3.03
CA MET A 197 -7.49 -8.94 -1.81
C MET A 197 -6.10 -8.72 -1.20
N GLN A 198 -5.06 -8.46 -1.99
CA GLN A 198 -3.72 -8.11 -1.47
C GLN A 198 -3.77 -6.89 -0.53
N ARG A 199 -4.62 -5.92 -0.81
CA ARG A 199 -4.77 -4.73 0.03
C ARG A 199 -5.46 -5.00 1.38
N GLN A 200 -6.15 -6.12 1.51
CA GLN A 200 -6.88 -6.52 2.72
C GLN A 200 -6.05 -7.44 3.63
N ALA A 201 -4.84 -7.82 3.22
CA ALA A 201 -3.99 -8.71 3.99
C ALA A 201 -3.58 -8.09 5.32
N VAL A 202 -3.73 -8.85 6.41
CA VAL A 202 -3.35 -8.44 7.75
C VAL A 202 -1.86 -8.72 7.97
N PRO A 203 -1.07 -7.78 8.53
CA PRO A 203 0.31 -8.02 8.89
C PRO A 203 0.42 -9.12 9.94
N LEU A 204 1.20 -10.15 9.64
CA LEU A 204 1.46 -11.25 10.57
C LEU A 204 2.58 -10.91 11.55
N MET A 205 2.59 -11.56 12.71
CA MET A 205 3.69 -11.44 13.68
C MET A 205 5.03 -11.83 13.06
N VAL A 206 5.06 -12.94 12.33
CA VAL A 206 6.22 -13.43 11.61
C VAL A 206 5.81 -13.71 10.18
N THR A 207 6.30 -12.92 9.25
CA THR A 207 6.04 -13.09 7.82
C THR A 207 7.16 -13.88 7.15
N GLN A 208 6.91 -14.37 5.95
CA GLN A 208 7.91 -14.99 5.09
C GLN A 208 7.94 -14.28 3.74
N ARG A 209 9.14 -14.11 3.22
CA ARG A 209 9.32 -13.64 1.85
C ARG A 209 8.76 -14.67 0.86
N SER A 210 8.10 -14.21 -0.19
CA SER A 210 7.57 -15.09 -1.23
C SER A 210 8.69 -15.88 -1.91
N LEU A 211 8.48 -17.17 -2.11
CA LEU A 211 9.42 -18.02 -2.86
C LEU A 211 9.42 -17.68 -4.35
N VAL A 212 8.25 -17.33 -4.88
CA VAL A 212 8.07 -16.86 -6.26
C VAL A 212 7.57 -15.41 -6.21
N ALA A 213 8.28 -14.50 -6.85
CA ALA A 213 8.02 -13.08 -6.80
C ALA A 213 8.24 -12.43 -8.18
N THR A 214 7.78 -11.21 -8.34
CA THR A 214 7.88 -10.46 -9.60
C THR A 214 9.02 -9.43 -9.62
N GLY A 215 9.64 -9.16 -8.46
CA GLY A 215 10.65 -8.12 -8.27
C GLY A 215 10.07 -6.74 -7.92
N MET A 216 8.75 -6.55 -7.99
CA MET A 216 8.09 -5.32 -7.56
C MET A 216 8.02 -5.19 -6.03
N GLU A 217 8.10 -6.29 -5.31
CA GLU A 217 7.95 -6.36 -3.85
C GLU A 217 9.00 -5.51 -3.13
N TYR A 218 10.25 -5.55 -3.56
CA TYR A 218 11.31 -4.74 -2.99
C TYR A 218 11.06 -3.24 -3.20
N LYS A 219 10.75 -2.87 -4.43
CA LYS A 219 10.47 -1.47 -4.80
C LYS A 219 9.25 -0.92 -4.06
N ALA A 220 8.19 -1.71 -3.96
CA ALA A 220 6.99 -1.33 -3.23
C ALA A 220 7.26 -1.15 -1.73
N ALA A 221 8.02 -2.04 -1.11
CA ALA A 221 8.37 -1.94 0.31
C ALA A 221 9.23 -0.72 0.62
N THR A 222 10.25 -0.45 -0.18
CA THR A 222 11.14 0.70 0.04
C THR A 222 10.44 2.04 -0.24
N ASP A 223 9.63 2.12 -1.28
CA ASP A 223 8.93 3.35 -1.65
C ASP A 223 7.71 3.65 -0.76
N SER A 224 7.13 2.64 -0.10
CA SER A 224 6.01 2.82 0.83
C SER A 224 6.40 3.57 2.11
N GLY A 225 7.69 3.61 2.44
CA GLY A 225 8.20 4.29 3.63
C GLY A 225 8.01 3.53 4.95
N VAL A 226 7.58 2.26 4.92
CA VAL A 226 7.43 1.43 6.13
C VAL A 226 8.73 0.82 6.62
N CYS A 227 9.71 0.66 5.73
CA CYS A 227 11.05 0.22 6.07
C CYS A 227 11.94 1.41 6.42
N VAL A 228 12.82 1.22 7.38
CA VAL A 228 13.85 2.21 7.71
C VAL A 228 15.03 2.01 6.77
N LEU A 229 15.36 3.05 6.01
CA LEU A 229 16.45 3.04 5.04
C LEU A 229 17.63 3.86 5.56
N ALA A 230 18.85 3.45 5.24
CA ALA A 230 20.05 4.19 5.55
C ALA A 230 20.09 5.53 4.80
N ALA A 231 20.27 6.62 5.51
CA ALA A 231 20.38 7.96 4.91
C ALA A 231 21.77 8.19 4.30
N HIS A 232 22.80 7.57 4.86
CA HIS A 232 24.20 7.69 4.45
C HIS A 232 24.91 6.33 4.51
N ASP A 233 26.04 6.24 3.83
CA ASP A 233 26.93 5.09 3.94
C ASP A 233 27.59 5.04 5.32
N GLY A 234 27.75 3.84 5.87
CA GLY A 234 28.38 3.68 7.17
C GLY A 234 28.46 2.24 7.65
N THR A 235 28.83 2.07 8.90
CA THR A 235 28.90 0.77 9.58
C THR A 235 27.98 0.76 10.79
N VAL A 236 27.21 -0.30 10.95
CA VAL A 236 26.28 -0.46 12.08
C VAL A 236 27.06 -0.59 13.37
N GLU A 237 26.89 0.37 14.29
CA GLU A 237 27.59 0.43 15.59
C GLU A 237 26.82 -0.30 16.69
N SER A 238 25.50 -0.07 16.77
CA SER A 238 24.64 -0.74 17.74
C SER A 238 23.26 -1.03 17.16
N VAL A 239 22.65 -2.10 17.63
CA VAL A 239 21.31 -2.53 17.26
C VAL A 239 20.56 -2.93 18.51
N ASP A 240 19.53 -2.18 18.83
CA ASP A 240 18.57 -2.50 19.89
C ASP A 240 17.17 -2.73 19.26
N ALA A 241 16.23 -3.19 20.04
CA ALA A 241 14.86 -3.42 19.56
C ALA A 241 14.15 -2.14 19.10
N ASP A 242 14.52 -1.00 19.64
CA ASP A 242 13.90 0.30 19.42
C ASP A 242 14.76 1.29 18.63
N LYS A 243 16.04 0.97 18.38
CA LYS A 243 16.94 1.86 17.64
C LYS A 243 18.07 1.13 16.93
N VAL A 244 18.54 1.74 15.85
CA VAL A 244 19.75 1.35 15.12
C VAL A 244 20.66 2.56 15.00
N VAL A 245 21.94 2.40 15.33
CA VAL A 245 22.96 3.45 15.20
C VAL A 245 23.96 3.06 14.14
N VAL A 246 24.17 3.93 13.17
CA VAL A 246 25.13 3.77 12.08
C VAL A 246 26.22 4.82 12.20
N ARG A 247 27.46 4.39 12.30
CA ARG A 247 28.63 5.28 12.30
C ARG A 247 29.07 5.58 10.89
N LEU A 248 29.18 6.86 10.58
CA LEU A 248 29.59 7.37 9.27
C LEU A 248 31.11 7.48 9.18
N GLU A 249 31.63 7.66 7.97
CA GLU A 249 33.08 7.82 7.71
C GLU A 249 33.67 9.06 8.35
N ASP A 250 32.88 10.12 8.51
CA ASP A 250 33.30 11.39 9.17
C ASP A 250 33.36 11.31 10.71
N GLY A 251 33.05 10.14 11.27
CA GLY A 251 33.02 9.90 12.72
C GLY A 251 31.71 10.31 13.40
N SER A 252 30.77 10.90 12.68
CA SER A 252 29.39 11.15 13.18
C SER A 252 28.58 9.86 13.21
N ALA A 253 27.43 9.91 13.88
CA ALA A 253 26.53 8.76 13.95
C ALA A 253 25.10 9.16 13.60
N ASP A 254 24.48 8.38 12.74
CA ASP A 254 23.05 8.45 12.47
C ASP A 254 22.31 7.52 13.42
N THR A 255 21.31 8.03 14.11
CA THR A 255 20.44 7.24 14.99
C THR A 255 19.06 7.13 14.37
N TYR A 256 18.57 5.89 14.21
CA TYR A 256 17.27 5.57 13.66
C TYR A 256 16.40 4.99 14.77
N GLU A 257 15.35 5.71 15.15
CA GLU A 257 14.36 5.22 16.10
C GLU A 257 13.31 4.38 15.37
N LEU A 258 12.98 3.22 15.93
CA LEU A 258 12.05 2.28 15.34
C LEU A 258 10.66 2.42 15.97
N ILE A 259 9.63 2.34 15.15
CA ILE A 259 8.25 2.32 15.60
C ILE A 259 7.92 0.95 16.18
N LYS A 260 7.43 0.93 17.41
CA LYS A 260 7.10 -0.30 18.14
C LYS A 260 5.62 -0.36 18.47
N PHE A 261 4.93 -1.41 18.01
CA PHE A 261 3.57 -1.77 18.37
C PHE A 261 2.56 -0.61 18.33
N MET A 262 2.61 0.18 17.28
CA MET A 262 1.69 1.29 17.09
C MET A 262 0.41 0.81 16.37
N ARG A 263 -0.73 1.37 16.73
CA ARG A 263 -2.01 1.10 16.07
C ARG A 263 -2.06 1.79 14.70
N SER A 264 -2.39 1.02 13.66
CA SER A 264 -2.76 1.58 12.35
C SER A 264 -4.22 2.07 12.34
N ASN A 265 -4.63 2.74 11.28
CA ASN A 265 -6.00 3.23 11.13
C ASN A 265 -7.06 2.11 11.19
N GLN A 266 -6.74 0.91 10.74
CA GLN A 266 -7.61 -0.27 10.76
C GLN A 266 -7.38 -1.17 12.00
N GLY A 267 -6.59 -0.72 12.95
CA GLY A 267 -6.32 -1.48 14.17
C GLY A 267 -5.26 -2.57 14.02
N THR A 268 -4.54 -2.61 12.91
CA THR A 268 -3.42 -3.54 12.72
C THR A 268 -2.16 -3.04 13.43
N CYS A 269 -1.21 -3.92 13.67
CA CYS A 269 0.02 -3.58 14.38
C CYS A 269 1.10 -3.05 13.43
N VAL A 270 1.57 -1.85 13.68
CA VAL A 270 2.77 -1.28 13.03
C VAL A 270 3.95 -1.48 13.95
N ASN A 271 4.87 -2.36 13.57
CA ASN A 271 6.05 -2.70 14.33
C ASN A 271 7.25 -2.85 13.41
N GLN A 272 8.33 -2.10 13.69
CA GLN A 272 9.57 -2.18 12.95
C GLN A 272 10.58 -3.06 13.67
N ARG A 273 11.25 -3.93 12.92
CA ARG A 273 12.26 -4.87 13.44
C ARG A 273 13.59 -4.64 12.74
N PRO A 274 14.72 -4.59 13.46
CA PRO A 274 16.04 -4.49 12.84
C PRO A 274 16.29 -5.67 11.87
N ALA A 275 16.84 -5.34 10.70
CA ALA A 275 17.23 -6.31 9.67
C ALA A 275 18.75 -6.42 9.52
N VAL A 276 19.52 -5.67 10.30
CA VAL A 276 20.99 -5.61 10.28
C VAL A 276 21.59 -6.03 11.61
N TYR A 277 22.85 -6.40 11.56
CA TYR A 277 23.65 -6.79 12.74
C TYR A 277 24.78 -5.78 12.99
N VAL A 278 25.28 -5.74 14.20
CA VAL A 278 26.45 -4.91 14.56
C VAL A 278 27.65 -5.31 13.71
N GLY A 279 28.30 -4.34 13.11
CA GLY A 279 29.44 -4.52 12.22
C GLY A 279 29.11 -4.62 10.73
N ASP A 280 27.81 -4.67 10.37
CA ASP A 280 27.43 -4.66 8.96
C ASP A 280 27.77 -3.32 8.31
N VAL A 281 28.28 -3.38 7.07
CA VAL A 281 28.51 -2.20 6.25
C VAL A 281 27.27 -1.93 5.42
N VAL A 282 26.71 -0.75 5.54
CA VAL A 282 25.50 -0.32 4.84
C VAL A 282 25.80 0.84 3.91
N LYS A 283 25.09 0.88 2.81
CA LYS A 283 25.09 1.99 1.85
C LYS A 283 23.80 2.77 1.96
N LYS A 284 23.83 4.00 1.47
CA LYS A 284 22.64 4.83 1.38
C LYS A 284 21.52 4.09 0.60
N GLY A 285 20.35 3.99 1.21
CA GLY A 285 19.19 3.31 0.66
C GLY A 285 19.06 1.84 1.04
N ASP A 286 20.04 1.26 1.75
CA ASP A 286 19.93 -0.10 2.27
C ASP A 286 18.88 -0.16 3.40
N VAL A 287 18.19 -1.29 3.51
CA VAL A 287 17.17 -1.52 4.54
C VAL A 287 17.84 -1.82 5.87
N LEU A 288 17.59 -0.98 6.86
CA LEU A 288 18.07 -1.14 8.25
C LEU A 288 17.06 -1.87 9.12
N ALA A 289 15.77 -1.64 8.90
CA ALA A 289 14.70 -2.29 9.65
C ALA A 289 13.50 -2.58 8.74
N ASP A 290 12.89 -3.74 8.95
CA ASP A 290 11.65 -4.13 8.28
C ASP A 290 10.44 -3.56 9.01
N GLY A 291 9.44 -3.14 8.25
CA GLY A 291 8.14 -2.69 8.76
C GLY A 291 7.11 -3.82 8.85
N PRO A 292 5.82 -3.48 9.03
CA PRO A 292 4.75 -4.44 9.01
C PRO A 292 4.62 -5.10 7.63
N ALA A 293 4.32 -6.39 7.59
CA ALA A 293 4.18 -7.18 6.36
C ALA A 293 5.37 -7.03 5.39
N THR A 294 6.58 -6.87 5.91
CA THR A 294 7.82 -6.84 5.13
C THR A 294 8.86 -7.79 5.73
N LYS A 295 9.68 -8.36 4.87
CA LYS A 295 10.80 -9.22 5.26
C LYS A 295 11.97 -8.96 4.31
N ASP A 296 13.14 -8.65 4.86
CA ASP A 296 14.36 -8.34 4.11
C ASP A 296 14.15 -7.22 3.05
N GLY A 297 13.32 -6.23 3.36
CA GLY A 297 13.00 -5.14 2.47
C GLY A 297 12.02 -5.48 1.33
N GLU A 298 11.39 -6.65 1.37
CA GLU A 298 10.38 -7.05 0.39
C GLU A 298 8.99 -7.15 1.04
N ILE A 299 7.94 -6.82 0.29
CA ILE A 299 6.55 -7.03 0.71
C ILE A 299 6.32 -8.51 0.94
N SER A 300 5.87 -8.85 2.16
CA SER A 300 5.62 -10.21 2.61
C SER A 300 4.26 -10.27 3.31
N LEU A 301 3.20 -10.48 2.52
CA LEU A 301 1.82 -10.39 3.00
C LEU A 301 1.34 -11.63 3.75
N GLY A 302 2.14 -12.71 3.79
CA GLY A 302 1.72 -13.95 4.40
C GLY A 302 2.84 -14.96 4.61
N LYS A 303 2.50 -16.21 4.45
CA LYS A 303 3.38 -17.37 4.61
C LYS A 303 3.38 -18.25 3.37
N ASN A 304 4.47 -18.96 3.13
CA ASN A 304 4.54 -20.00 2.11
C ASN A 304 3.98 -21.31 2.72
N ALA A 305 2.74 -21.64 2.39
CA ALA A 305 2.07 -22.82 2.88
C ALA A 305 2.16 -23.98 1.87
N LEU A 306 2.36 -25.19 2.35
CA LEU A 306 2.22 -26.39 1.55
C LEU A 306 0.74 -26.72 1.39
N ILE A 307 0.25 -26.76 0.17
CA ILE A 307 -1.16 -26.98 -0.16
C ILE A 307 -1.32 -28.27 -0.96
N GLY A 308 -2.21 -29.14 -0.52
CA GLY A 308 -2.66 -30.30 -1.28
C GLY A 308 -4.01 -30.05 -1.92
N PHE A 309 -4.11 -30.21 -3.24
CA PHE A 309 -5.36 -30.07 -3.97
C PHE A 309 -5.99 -31.44 -4.17
N MET A 310 -6.96 -31.76 -3.32
CA MET A 310 -7.70 -33.03 -3.41
C MET A 310 -9.04 -32.91 -2.69
N THR A 311 -9.96 -33.82 -2.96
CA THR A 311 -11.17 -33.98 -2.16
C THR A 311 -10.85 -34.71 -0.87
N TRP A 312 -11.39 -34.26 0.27
CA TRP A 312 -11.18 -34.89 1.56
C TRP A 312 -12.51 -35.10 2.28
N GLU A 313 -13.10 -36.24 2.10
CA GLU A 313 -14.33 -36.71 2.80
C GLU A 313 -15.47 -35.67 2.88
N GLY A 314 -15.54 -34.76 1.91
CA GLY A 314 -16.52 -33.68 1.83
C GLY A 314 -16.26 -32.48 2.76
N TYR A 315 -15.23 -32.52 3.62
CA TYR A 315 -14.95 -31.42 4.54
C TYR A 315 -14.36 -30.19 3.87
N ASN A 316 -13.94 -30.29 2.62
CA ASN A 316 -13.42 -29.17 1.81
C ASN A 316 -14.34 -28.89 0.60
N TYR A 317 -15.66 -29.08 0.77
CA TYR A 317 -16.64 -28.77 -0.27
C TYR A 317 -16.75 -27.27 -0.52
N GLU A 318 -16.81 -26.87 -1.80
CA GLU A 318 -16.80 -25.47 -2.27
C GLU A 318 -15.56 -24.69 -1.77
N ASP A 319 -15.76 -23.64 -0.98
CA ASP A 319 -14.70 -22.76 -0.46
C ASP A 319 -14.15 -23.21 0.90
N ALA A 320 -14.58 -24.37 1.42
CA ALA A 320 -14.10 -24.91 2.66
C ALA A 320 -12.65 -25.39 2.53
N VAL A 321 -11.86 -25.16 3.56
CA VAL A 321 -10.43 -25.51 3.62
C VAL A 321 -10.13 -26.27 4.90
N LEU A 322 -9.35 -27.35 4.80
CA LEU A 322 -8.80 -28.06 5.95
C LEU A 322 -7.44 -27.47 6.31
N LEU A 323 -7.24 -27.17 7.57
CA LEU A 323 -6.00 -26.63 8.08
C LEU A 323 -5.34 -27.63 9.05
N ASN A 324 -4.02 -27.73 9.00
CA ASN A 324 -3.26 -28.49 9.97
C ASN A 324 -3.21 -27.74 11.32
N GLU A 325 -3.43 -28.42 12.42
CA GLU A 325 -3.35 -27.86 13.78
C GLU A 325 -2.00 -27.19 14.09
N LYS A 326 -0.93 -27.61 13.43
CA LYS A 326 0.38 -27.01 13.54
C LYS A 326 0.37 -25.49 13.25
N LEU A 327 -0.48 -25.02 12.34
CA LEU A 327 -0.63 -23.60 12.02
C LEU A 327 -1.04 -22.78 13.24
N VAL A 328 -1.92 -23.31 14.07
CA VAL A 328 -2.37 -22.67 15.31
C VAL A 328 -1.32 -22.81 16.41
N ARG A 329 -0.77 -24.00 16.60
CA ARG A 329 0.20 -24.29 17.66
C ARG A 329 1.51 -23.52 17.52
N GLU A 330 1.96 -23.27 16.31
CA GLU A 330 3.23 -22.58 16.02
C GLU A 330 3.06 -21.09 15.64
N ASP A 331 1.86 -20.53 15.85
CA ASP A 331 1.54 -19.12 15.55
C ASP A 331 1.88 -18.70 14.10
N ILE A 332 1.64 -19.58 13.12
CA ILE A 332 2.07 -19.33 11.74
C ILE A 332 1.31 -18.17 11.10
N TYR A 333 -0.01 -18.07 11.34
CA TYR A 333 -0.84 -16.98 10.83
C TYR A 333 -1.33 -16.04 11.93
N THR A 334 -0.63 -15.95 13.03
CA THR A 334 -1.00 -15.10 14.16
C THR A 334 -0.72 -13.64 13.86
N SER A 335 -1.67 -12.79 14.18
CA SER A 335 -1.60 -11.35 14.02
C SER A 335 -1.96 -10.63 15.32
N ILE A 336 -1.50 -9.39 15.46
CA ILE A 336 -1.80 -8.52 16.58
C ILE A 336 -2.76 -7.45 16.10
N HIS A 337 -3.88 -7.29 16.81
CA HIS A 337 -4.85 -6.23 16.59
C HIS A 337 -4.88 -5.32 17.80
N ILE A 338 -4.77 -4.03 17.58
CA ILE A 338 -4.75 -3.00 18.63
C ILE A 338 -6.01 -2.16 18.49
N GLU A 339 -6.82 -2.13 19.53
CA GLU A 339 -8.01 -1.30 19.60
C GLU A 339 -7.81 -0.16 20.60
N GLU A 340 -8.36 0.98 20.30
CA GLU A 340 -8.31 2.17 21.13
C GLU A 340 -9.71 2.55 21.59
N TYR A 341 -9.86 2.69 22.90
CA TYR A 341 -11.10 3.13 23.52
C TYR A 341 -10.85 4.45 24.23
N GLU A 342 -11.62 5.48 23.88
CA GLU A 342 -11.52 6.80 24.46
C GLU A 342 -12.76 7.09 25.29
N SER A 343 -12.56 7.63 26.48
CA SER A 343 -13.65 8.09 27.35
C SER A 343 -13.32 9.47 27.91
N GLU A 344 -14.26 10.37 27.82
CA GLU A 344 -14.12 11.74 28.28
C GLU A 344 -15.15 12.04 29.37
N ALA A 345 -14.69 12.65 30.46
CA ALA A 345 -15.58 13.19 31.50
C ALA A 345 -15.94 14.65 31.15
N ARG A 346 -17.22 14.90 30.95
CA ARG A 346 -17.75 16.22 30.55
C ARG A 346 -18.55 16.84 31.66
N ASP A 347 -18.63 18.19 31.65
CA ASP A 347 -19.54 18.91 32.50
C ASP A 347 -20.97 18.78 31.95
N THR A 348 -21.88 18.32 32.81
CA THR A 348 -23.31 18.22 32.50
C THR A 348 -24.12 19.27 33.28
N LYS A 349 -25.37 19.51 32.89
CA LYS A 349 -26.25 20.44 33.60
C LYS A 349 -26.54 20.03 35.05
N LEU A 350 -26.38 18.74 35.38
CA LEU A 350 -26.61 18.17 36.69
C LEU A 350 -25.34 18.04 37.54
N GLY A 351 -24.20 18.39 36.98
CA GLY A 351 -22.89 18.31 37.60
C GLY A 351 -21.83 17.71 36.69
N PRO A 352 -20.55 17.74 37.05
CA PRO A 352 -19.47 17.15 36.28
C PRO A 352 -19.51 15.62 36.33
N GLU A 353 -19.19 15.01 35.21
CA GLU A 353 -18.85 13.58 35.16
C GLU A 353 -17.48 13.35 35.79
N GLU A 354 -17.27 12.21 36.40
CA GLU A 354 -16.02 11.86 37.06
C GLU A 354 -15.53 10.48 36.61
N VAL A 355 -14.24 10.39 36.31
CA VAL A 355 -13.56 9.11 36.11
C VAL A 355 -13.03 8.63 37.45
N THR A 356 -13.61 7.56 37.99
CA THR A 356 -13.32 7.03 39.31
C THR A 356 -13.48 5.53 39.37
N ARG A 357 -12.73 4.90 40.28
CA ARG A 357 -12.90 3.48 40.61
C ARG A 357 -14.19 3.23 41.43
N ASP A 358 -14.68 4.22 42.14
CA ASP A 358 -15.86 4.10 43.00
C ASP A 358 -17.15 4.16 42.18
N ILE A 359 -17.56 3.01 41.67
CA ILE A 359 -18.75 2.86 40.85
C ILE A 359 -19.86 2.18 41.70
N PRO A 360 -21.04 2.84 41.85
CA PRO A 360 -22.16 2.26 42.57
C PRO A 360 -22.72 1.01 41.88
N ASN A 361 -23.15 0.04 42.64
CA ASN A 361 -23.80 -1.20 42.17
C ASN A 361 -22.92 -2.12 41.30
N VAL A 362 -21.63 -2.04 41.41
CA VAL A 362 -20.65 -2.93 40.73
C VAL A 362 -19.85 -3.67 41.79
N GLY A 363 -19.72 -4.99 41.63
CA GLY A 363 -18.95 -5.83 42.55
C GLY A 363 -17.43 -5.56 42.44
N ASP A 364 -16.73 -5.79 43.57
CA ASP A 364 -15.28 -5.57 43.64
C ASP A 364 -14.49 -6.43 42.66
N ASP A 365 -14.98 -7.61 42.32
CA ASP A 365 -14.34 -8.49 41.35
C ASP A 365 -14.28 -7.88 39.92
N SER A 366 -15.29 -7.10 39.55
CA SER A 366 -15.32 -6.38 38.27
C SER A 366 -14.41 -5.15 38.25
N LEU A 367 -14.03 -4.63 39.41
CA LEU A 367 -13.19 -3.45 39.58
C LEU A 367 -11.73 -3.77 39.93
N LYS A 368 -11.37 -5.05 40.05
CA LYS A 368 -10.05 -5.48 40.54
C LYS A 368 -8.87 -4.98 39.73
N ASP A 369 -9.05 -4.82 38.42
CA ASP A 369 -7.99 -4.39 37.49
C ASP A 369 -7.96 -2.88 37.27
N LEU A 370 -8.88 -2.11 37.87
CA LEU A 370 -8.86 -0.67 37.83
C LEU A 370 -7.87 -0.09 38.85
N ASP A 371 -7.15 0.95 38.43
CA ASP A 371 -6.28 1.72 39.33
C ASP A 371 -7.10 2.73 40.16
N ASP A 372 -6.41 3.48 41.02
CA ASP A 372 -7.05 4.50 41.88
C ASP A 372 -7.74 5.61 41.10
N ARG A 373 -7.36 5.82 39.83
CA ARG A 373 -7.99 6.81 38.93
C ARG A 373 -9.19 6.25 38.19
N GLY A 374 -9.48 4.95 38.32
CA GLY A 374 -10.58 4.29 37.62
C GLY A 374 -10.23 3.84 36.21
N ILE A 375 -8.94 3.81 35.84
CA ILE A 375 -8.45 3.33 34.55
C ILE A 375 -7.82 1.96 34.74
N ILE A 376 -8.05 1.06 33.80
CA ILE A 376 -7.46 -0.29 33.84
C ILE A 376 -5.93 -0.23 33.86
N ARG A 377 -5.31 -1.08 34.68
CA ARG A 377 -3.85 -1.16 34.79
C ARG A 377 -3.21 -1.74 33.53
N ILE A 378 -2.00 -1.35 33.26
CA ILE A 378 -1.19 -1.92 32.18
C ILE A 378 -0.85 -3.39 32.51
N GLY A 379 -1.05 -4.29 31.55
CA GLY A 379 -0.80 -5.72 31.71
C GLY A 379 -2.01 -6.53 32.17
N ALA A 380 -3.18 -5.91 32.40
CA ALA A 380 -4.41 -6.63 32.72
C ALA A 380 -4.93 -7.43 31.51
N GLU A 381 -5.35 -8.66 31.74
CA GLU A 381 -6.05 -9.46 30.76
C GLU A 381 -7.52 -9.00 30.68
N VAL A 382 -8.02 -8.74 29.47
CA VAL A 382 -9.36 -8.16 29.23
C VAL A 382 -10.20 -9.14 28.44
N LYS A 383 -11.47 -9.28 28.85
CA LYS A 383 -12.48 -10.09 28.16
C LYS A 383 -13.70 -9.25 27.84
N THR A 384 -14.58 -9.76 27.00
CA THR A 384 -15.87 -9.13 26.70
C THR A 384 -16.67 -8.87 27.98
N GLY A 385 -17.11 -7.63 28.17
CA GLY A 385 -17.86 -7.20 29.33
C GLY A 385 -17.02 -6.65 30.48
N ASP A 386 -15.70 -6.70 30.41
CA ASP A 386 -14.82 -6.12 31.43
C ASP A 386 -14.83 -4.59 31.40
N ILE A 387 -14.67 -3.98 32.56
CA ILE A 387 -14.64 -2.52 32.73
C ILE A 387 -13.23 -2.01 32.43
N LEU A 388 -13.10 -1.14 31.44
CA LEU A 388 -11.84 -0.51 31.07
C LEU A 388 -11.63 0.82 31.79
N VAL A 389 -12.69 1.63 31.90
CA VAL A 389 -12.71 2.92 32.58
C VAL A 389 -13.97 3.04 33.40
N GLY A 390 -13.82 3.39 34.66
CA GLY A 390 -14.94 3.69 35.54
C GLY A 390 -15.33 5.16 35.43
N LYS A 391 -16.54 5.43 34.91
CA LYS A 391 -17.07 6.79 34.80
C LYS A 391 -18.44 6.89 35.45
N VAL A 392 -18.63 7.91 36.27
CA VAL A 392 -19.89 8.21 36.96
C VAL A 392 -20.47 9.48 36.39
N THR A 393 -21.75 9.43 35.99
CA THR A 393 -22.50 10.57 35.49
C THR A 393 -23.61 10.90 36.48
N PRO A 394 -23.76 12.16 36.94
CA PRO A 394 -24.87 12.56 37.82
C PRO A 394 -26.23 12.42 37.12
N LYS A 395 -27.19 11.79 37.80
CA LYS A 395 -28.57 11.72 37.34
C LYS A 395 -29.43 12.70 38.16
N GLY A 396 -30.35 13.38 37.51
CA GLY A 396 -31.41 14.12 38.20
C GLY A 396 -32.41 13.17 38.83
N GLU A 397 -33.04 13.60 39.91
CA GLU A 397 -34.23 12.92 40.46
C GLU A 397 -35.30 12.87 39.35
N THR A 398 -35.78 11.66 39.03
CA THR A 398 -36.93 11.46 38.15
C THR A 398 -38.23 11.65 38.90
#